data_a1163e1a68d3ee349b2cbd3d897b0590
#
_entry.id   a1163e1a68d3ee349b2cbd3d897b0590
#
_cell.length_a   1.000
_cell.length_b   1.000
_cell.length_c   1.000
_cell.angle_alpha   90.00
_cell.angle_beta   90.00
_cell.angle_gamma   90.00
#
_symmetry.space_group_name_H-M   'P 1'
#
loop_
_entity.id
_entity.type
_entity.pdbx_description
1 polymer ?
#
loop_
_entity_poly.entity_id
_entity_poly.type
_entity_poly.pdbx_seq_one_letter_code
_entity_poly.pdbx_strand_id
1 'polypeptide(L)'
;MMVRYLALQQQALAELGERRAALQADVLREQQRVRQLRELLANLGVALDLRQGLVRDNYYQMQRNLQRLLTQQQDKALVAEQALAVATEAVREQLGRVKGLELLLRQREAAGVARQLRREQQQLDEFNTVRYRRG
;
A
#
# COMPACT_ATOMS: atom_id res chain seq x y z
N MET A 1 19.20 7.42 -19.37
CA MET A 1 18.06 8.23 -18.88
C MET A 1 16.90 7.38 -18.34
N MET A 2 16.45 6.39 -19.10
CA MET A 2 15.31 5.57 -18.70
C MET A 2 15.57 4.73 -17.44
N VAL A 3 16.77 4.19 -17.28
CA VAL A 3 17.19 3.43 -16.08
C VAL A 3 17.14 4.31 -14.83
N ARG A 4 17.60 5.55 -14.94
CA ARG A 4 17.55 6.53 -13.85
C ARG A 4 16.11 6.89 -13.49
N TYR A 5 15.26 7.06 -14.49
CA TYR A 5 13.84 7.33 -14.30
C TYR A 5 13.14 6.16 -13.61
N LEU A 6 13.42 4.93 -14.03
CA LEU A 6 12.90 3.72 -13.37
C LEU A 6 13.33 3.66 -11.91
N ALA A 7 14.60 3.94 -11.61
CA ALA A 7 15.10 3.94 -10.23
C ALA A 7 14.34 4.95 -9.35
N LEU A 8 14.04 6.15 -9.88
CA LEU A 8 13.25 7.14 -9.17
C LEU A 8 11.81 6.67 -8.92
N GLN A 9 11.21 6.00 -9.90
CA GLN A 9 9.86 5.45 -9.74
C GLN A 9 9.82 4.29 -8.75
N GLN A 10 10.84 3.45 -8.71
CA GLN A 10 10.99 2.39 -7.72
C GLN A 10 11.15 2.96 -6.31
N GLN A 11 11.92 4.03 -6.15
CA GLN A 11 12.06 4.73 -4.87
C GLN A 11 10.73 5.32 -4.41
N ALA A 12 10.01 5.96 -5.32
CA ALA A 12 8.67 6.49 -5.01
C ALA A 12 7.71 5.37 -4.57
N LEU A 13 7.78 4.21 -5.21
CA LEU A 13 6.98 3.04 -4.82
C LEU A 13 7.32 2.57 -3.40
N ALA A 14 8.62 2.51 -3.07
CA ALA A 14 9.06 2.12 -1.73
C ALA A 14 8.54 3.09 -0.66
N GLU A 15 8.60 4.39 -0.91
CA GLU A 15 8.09 5.43 0.00
C GLU A 15 6.57 5.31 0.20
N LEU A 16 5.82 5.09 -0.88
CA LEU A 16 4.38 4.86 -0.81
C LEU A 16 4.04 3.59 -0.04
N GLY A 17 4.84 2.53 -0.19
CA GLY A 17 4.69 1.29 0.56
C GLY A 17 4.91 1.48 2.06
N GLU A 18 5.91 2.25 2.45
CA GLU A 18 6.18 2.60 3.85
C GLU A 18 5.02 3.40 4.45
N ARG A 19 4.52 4.38 3.71
CA ARG A 19 3.37 5.17 4.13
C ARG A 19 2.13 4.29 4.31
N ARG A 20 1.87 3.40 3.38
CA ARG A 20 0.76 2.45 3.50
C ARG A 20 0.89 1.57 4.75
N ALA A 21 2.09 1.06 5.03
CA ALA A 21 2.35 0.25 6.22
C ALA A 21 2.09 1.03 7.50
N ALA A 22 2.51 2.30 7.57
CA ALA A 22 2.25 3.17 8.71
C ALA A 22 0.74 3.40 8.92
N LEU A 23 0.01 3.65 7.84
CA LEU A 23 -1.44 3.84 7.88
C LEU A 23 -2.18 2.56 8.28
N GLN A 24 -1.68 1.41 7.85
CA GLN A 24 -2.23 0.11 8.27
C GLN A 24 -2.07 -0.10 9.77
N ALA A 25 -0.92 0.26 10.33
CA ALA A 25 -0.69 0.23 11.78
C ALA A 25 -1.66 1.17 12.51
N ASP A 26 -1.93 2.36 11.96
CA ASP A 26 -2.89 3.32 12.52
C ASP A 26 -4.31 2.72 12.55
N VAL A 27 -4.74 2.08 11.46
CA VAL A 27 -6.05 1.42 11.38
C VAL A 27 -6.18 0.36 12.47
N LEU A 28 -5.18 -0.50 12.61
CA LEU A 28 -5.19 -1.55 13.64
C LEU A 28 -5.29 -0.97 15.05
N ARG A 29 -4.55 0.10 15.32
CA ARG A 29 -4.58 0.79 16.61
C ARG A 29 -5.95 1.40 16.89
N GLU A 30 -6.55 2.09 15.93
CA GLU A 30 -7.86 2.70 16.10
C GLU A 30 -8.96 1.67 16.24
N GLN A 31 -8.90 0.57 15.50
CA GLN A 31 -9.84 -0.56 15.65
C GLN A 31 -9.70 -1.24 17.01
N GLN A 32 -8.50 -1.36 17.54
CA GLN A 32 -8.28 -1.92 18.88
C GLN A 32 -8.90 -1.03 19.96
N ARG A 33 -8.78 0.29 19.81
CA ARG A 33 -9.42 1.24 20.74
C ARG A 33 -10.94 1.13 20.71
N VAL A 34 -11.53 0.92 19.53
CA VAL A 34 -12.96 0.65 19.41
C VAL A 34 -13.35 -0.59 20.20
N ARG A 35 -12.60 -1.69 20.04
CA ARG A 35 -12.85 -2.93 20.76
C ARG A 35 -12.76 -2.75 22.28
N GLN A 36 -11.73 -2.05 22.73
CA GLN A 36 -11.56 -1.75 24.17
C GLN A 36 -12.74 -0.97 24.74
N LEU A 37 -13.23 0.05 24.03
CA LEU A 37 -14.39 0.83 24.46
C LEU A 37 -15.67 -0.02 24.47
N ARG A 38 -15.86 -0.90 23.48
CA ARG A 38 -16.99 -1.84 23.47
C ARG A 38 -16.95 -2.79 24.63
N GLU A 39 -15.77 -3.31 24.99
CA GLU A 39 -15.59 -4.19 26.14
C GLU A 39 -15.90 -3.46 27.46
N LEU A 40 -15.41 -2.22 27.59
CA LEU A 40 -15.74 -1.40 28.78
C LEU A 40 -17.24 -1.18 28.92
N LEU A 41 -17.94 -0.87 27.81
CA LEU A 41 -19.38 -0.72 27.81
C LEU A 41 -20.10 -2.03 28.17
N ALA A 42 -19.67 -3.16 27.60
CA ALA A 42 -20.26 -4.46 27.85
C ALA A 42 -20.09 -4.90 29.29
N ASN A 43 -18.97 -4.55 29.92
CA ASN A 43 -18.67 -4.93 31.31
C ASN A 43 -19.09 -3.86 32.33
N LEU A 44 -19.61 -2.73 31.87
CA LEU A 44 -20.03 -1.65 32.75
C LEU A 44 -21.25 -2.10 33.58
N GLY A 45 -21.15 -1.94 34.88
CA GLY A 45 -22.24 -2.28 35.79
C GLY A 45 -22.31 -3.72 36.22
N VAL A 46 -21.45 -4.61 35.74
CA VAL A 46 -21.46 -6.03 36.10
C VAL A 46 -21.31 -6.23 37.63
N ALA A 47 -20.53 -5.37 38.30
CA ALA A 47 -20.27 -5.43 39.72
C ALA A 47 -20.97 -4.29 40.49
N LEU A 48 -21.84 -3.51 39.86
CA LEU A 48 -22.50 -2.36 40.50
C LEU A 48 -23.86 -2.70 41.05
N ASP A 49 -24.18 -2.13 42.23
CA ASP A 49 -25.54 -2.24 42.82
C ASP A 49 -26.39 -1.05 42.27
N LEU A 50 -27.20 -1.31 41.26
CA LEU A 50 -28.03 -0.32 40.59
C LEU A 50 -29.29 0.05 41.42
N ARG A 51 -29.50 -0.56 42.58
CA ARG A 51 -30.62 -0.20 43.48
C ARG A 51 -30.37 1.15 44.18
N GLN A 52 -29.11 1.50 44.40
CA GLN A 52 -28.77 2.80 44.96
C GLN A 52 -28.88 3.88 43.86
N GLY A 53 -29.68 4.94 44.15
CA GLY A 53 -29.95 6.00 43.18
C GLY A 53 -28.69 6.72 42.66
N LEU A 54 -27.74 7.01 43.56
CA LEU A 54 -26.49 7.67 43.21
C LEU A 54 -25.63 6.79 42.30
N VAL A 55 -25.49 5.49 42.60
CA VAL A 55 -24.74 4.53 41.79
C VAL A 55 -25.38 4.39 40.40
N ARG A 56 -26.71 4.32 40.35
CA ARG A 56 -27.48 4.24 39.11
C ARG A 56 -27.27 5.46 38.23
N ASP A 57 -27.34 6.67 38.82
CA ASP A 57 -27.14 7.93 38.07
C ASP A 57 -25.71 8.04 37.53
N ASN A 58 -24.71 7.68 38.32
CA ASN A 58 -23.31 7.63 37.89
C ASN A 58 -23.12 6.60 36.79
N TYR A 59 -23.75 5.43 36.88
CA TYR A 59 -23.72 4.40 35.83
C TYR A 59 -24.25 4.93 34.51
N TYR A 60 -25.44 5.55 34.50
CA TYR A 60 -26.02 6.08 33.27
C TYR A 60 -25.21 7.20 32.67
N GLN A 61 -24.63 8.06 33.49
CA GLN A 61 -23.75 9.13 33.02
C GLN A 61 -22.50 8.56 32.42
N MET A 62 -21.85 7.58 33.06
CA MET A 62 -20.65 6.93 32.54
C MET A 62 -20.96 6.17 31.26
N GLN A 63 -22.09 5.48 31.19
CA GLN A 63 -22.54 4.79 29.97
C GLN A 63 -22.69 5.75 28.81
N ARG A 64 -23.31 6.91 29.00
CA ARG A 64 -23.46 7.93 27.97
C ARG A 64 -22.12 8.49 27.53
N ASN A 65 -21.20 8.73 28.47
CA ASN A 65 -19.87 9.23 28.17
C ASN A 65 -19.07 8.21 27.35
N LEU A 66 -19.12 6.92 27.73
CA LEU A 66 -18.45 5.86 26.99
C LEU A 66 -19.06 5.65 25.61
N GLN A 67 -20.36 5.75 25.45
CA GLN A 67 -21.02 5.68 24.14
C GLN A 67 -20.58 6.82 23.22
N ARG A 68 -20.44 8.03 23.77
CA ARG A 68 -19.94 9.19 23.04
C ARG A 68 -18.50 8.96 22.59
N LEU A 69 -17.65 8.47 23.50
CA LEU A 69 -16.26 8.16 23.17
C LEU A 69 -16.17 7.05 22.12
N LEU A 70 -17.04 6.03 22.23
CA LEU A 70 -17.10 4.96 21.22
C LEU A 70 -17.44 5.51 19.84
N THR A 71 -18.46 6.37 19.75
CA THR A 71 -18.84 6.99 18.48
C THR A 71 -17.70 7.81 17.89
N GLN A 72 -17.03 8.62 18.70
CA GLN A 72 -15.87 9.40 18.28
C GLN A 72 -14.74 8.50 17.82
N GLN A 73 -14.49 7.39 18.51
CA GLN A 73 -13.44 6.45 18.15
C GLN A 73 -13.76 5.68 16.89
N GLN A 74 -15.04 5.34 16.66
CA GLN A 74 -15.49 4.72 15.41
C GLN A 74 -15.27 5.66 14.22
N ASP A 75 -15.54 6.95 14.40
CA ASP A 75 -15.27 7.97 13.36
C ASP A 75 -13.77 8.06 13.05
N LYS A 76 -12.93 8.05 14.06
CA LYS A 76 -11.47 8.03 13.88
C LYS A 76 -10.99 6.79 13.15
N ALA A 77 -11.54 5.64 13.50
CA ALA A 77 -11.22 4.38 12.82
C ALA A 77 -11.64 4.43 11.34
N LEU A 78 -12.80 4.99 11.04
CA LEU A 78 -13.29 5.15 9.68
C LEU A 78 -12.38 6.07 8.86
N VAL A 79 -11.96 7.21 9.44
CA VAL A 79 -11.02 8.13 8.77
C VAL A 79 -9.70 7.43 8.49
N ALA A 80 -9.18 6.65 9.45
CA ALA A 80 -7.94 5.89 9.26
C ALA A 80 -8.09 4.84 8.14
N GLU A 81 -9.22 4.14 8.09
CA GLU A 81 -9.53 3.17 7.03
C GLU A 81 -9.58 3.84 5.64
N GLN A 82 -10.19 5.02 5.55
CA GLN A 82 -10.26 5.79 4.31
C GLN A 82 -8.86 6.24 3.86
N ALA A 83 -8.02 6.70 4.79
CA ALA A 83 -6.64 7.08 4.49
C ALA A 83 -5.83 5.88 3.98
N LEU A 84 -6.03 4.71 4.59
CA LEU A 84 -5.39 3.46 4.14
C LEU A 84 -5.84 3.08 2.74
N ALA A 85 -7.13 3.20 2.43
CA ALA A 85 -7.67 2.89 1.11
C ALA A 85 -7.04 3.78 0.03
N VAL A 86 -6.90 5.09 0.29
CA VAL A 86 -6.24 6.03 -0.62
C VAL A 86 -4.77 5.65 -0.83
N ALA A 87 -4.05 5.34 0.25
CA ALA A 87 -2.65 4.94 0.17
C ALA A 87 -2.47 3.61 -0.58
N THR A 88 -3.38 2.66 -0.38
CA THR A 88 -3.37 1.37 -1.10
C THR A 88 -3.55 1.58 -2.60
N GLU A 89 -4.46 2.45 -3.00
CA GLU A 89 -4.66 2.79 -4.41
C GLU A 89 -3.43 3.49 -5.01
N ALA A 90 -2.81 4.40 -4.26
CA ALA A 90 -1.58 5.06 -4.70
C ALA A 90 -0.43 4.06 -4.93
N VAL A 91 -0.27 3.08 -4.04
CA VAL A 91 0.71 1.99 -4.22
C VAL A 91 0.40 1.20 -5.47
N ARG A 92 -0.85 0.85 -5.68
CA ARG A 92 -1.29 0.07 -6.84
C ARG A 92 -0.98 0.78 -8.16
N GLU A 93 -1.30 2.06 -8.25
CA GLU A 93 -1.02 2.87 -9.44
C GLU A 93 0.48 2.99 -9.70
N GLN A 94 1.25 3.24 -8.65
CA GLN A 94 2.71 3.38 -8.77
C GLN A 94 3.36 2.05 -9.15
N LEU A 95 2.89 0.93 -8.60
CA LEU A 95 3.34 -0.41 -8.97
C LEU A 95 3.09 -0.68 -10.46
N GLY A 96 1.93 -0.27 -10.97
CA GLY A 96 1.61 -0.38 -12.40
C GLY A 96 2.60 0.40 -13.28
N ARG A 97 2.95 1.62 -12.86
CA ARG A 97 3.95 2.44 -13.58
C ARG A 97 5.33 1.78 -13.59
N VAL A 98 5.78 1.28 -12.45
CA VAL A 98 7.08 0.62 -12.32
C VAL A 98 7.12 -0.63 -13.19
N LYS A 99 6.08 -1.48 -13.14
CA LYS A 99 6.01 -2.69 -13.95
C LYS A 99 5.97 -2.37 -15.45
N GLY A 100 5.22 -1.33 -15.83
CA GLY A 100 5.17 -0.87 -17.22
C GLY A 100 6.53 -0.41 -17.75
N LEU A 101 7.29 0.33 -16.93
CA LEU A 101 8.64 0.78 -17.26
C LEU A 101 9.63 -0.38 -17.34
N GLU A 102 9.54 -1.32 -16.41
CA GLU A 102 10.38 -2.53 -16.44
C GLU A 102 10.15 -3.33 -17.73
N LEU A 103 8.88 -3.52 -18.09
CA LEU A 103 8.52 -4.21 -19.32
C LEU A 103 9.04 -3.49 -20.56
N LEU A 104 8.89 -2.17 -20.60
CA LEU A 104 9.38 -1.33 -21.70
C LEU A 104 10.91 -1.43 -21.86
N LEU A 105 11.65 -1.41 -20.74
CA LEU A 105 13.11 -1.58 -20.76
C LEU A 105 13.50 -2.96 -21.27
N ARG A 106 12.82 -4.02 -20.84
CA ARG A 106 13.08 -5.37 -21.35
C ARG A 106 12.83 -5.47 -22.84
N GLN A 107 11.78 -4.86 -23.35
CA GLN A 107 11.47 -4.84 -24.78
C GLN A 107 12.55 -4.09 -25.57
N ARG A 108 13.07 -2.99 -25.05
CA ARG A 108 14.16 -2.24 -25.67
C ARG A 108 15.47 -3.01 -25.67
N GLU A 109 15.78 -3.69 -24.58
CA GLU A 109 16.97 -4.56 -24.51
C GLU A 109 16.85 -5.71 -25.50
N ALA A 110 15.71 -6.38 -25.55
CA ALA A 110 15.47 -7.46 -26.51
C ALA A 110 15.57 -6.95 -27.96
N ALA A 111 15.01 -5.79 -28.27
CA ALA A 111 15.13 -5.18 -29.60
C ALA A 111 16.58 -4.81 -29.93
N GLY A 112 17.34 -4.32 -28.93
CA GLY A 112 18.77 -4.02 -29.09
C GLY A 112 19.59 -5.25 -29.40
N VAL A 113 19.36 -6.34 -28.65
CA VAL A 113 20.01 -7.65 -28.89
C VAL A 113 19.65 -8.18 -30.26
N ALA A 114 18.39 -8.13 -30.67
CA ALA A 114 17.95 -8.59 -31.99
C ALA A 114 18.61 -7.80 -33.11
N ARG A 115 18.74 -6.46 -32.97
CA ARG A 115 19.44 -5.63 -33.92
C ARG A 115 20.92 -5.97 -34.01
N GLN A 116 21.56 -6.21 -32.88
CA GLN A 116 22.97 -6.61 -32.84
C GLN A 116 23.19 -7.94 -33.56
N LEU A 117 22.35 -8.93 -33.31
CA LEU A 117 22.41 -10.23 -33.99
C LEU A 117 22.21 -10.09 -35.50
N ARG A 118 21.31 -9.24 -35.96
CA ARG A 118 21.13 -8.97 -37.40
C ARG A 118 22.36 -8.36 -38.02
N ARG A 119 22.99 -7.41 -37.35
CA ARG A 119 24.23 -6.78 -37.84
C ARG A 119 25.35 -7.81 -37.96
N GLU A 120 25.52 -8.67 -36.97
CA GLU A 120 26.52 -9.72 -37.01
C GLU A 120 26.24 -10.70 -38.14
N GLN A 121 24.97 -11.07 -38.33
CA GLN A 121 24.56 -11.94 -39.44
C GLN A 121 24.88 -11.31 -40.81
N GLN A 122 24.58 -10.03 -40.99
CA GLN A 122 24.89 -9.28 -42.22
C GLN A 122 26.39 -9.23 -42.48
N GLN A 123 27.19 -8.98 -41.44
CA GLN A 123 28.66 -8.95 -41.56
C GLN A 123 29.20 -10.32 -41.95
N LEU A 124 28.69 -11.40 -41.38
CA LEU A 124 29.06 -12.76 -41.75
C LEU A 124 28.67 -13.08 -43.18
N ASP A 125 27.49 -12.69 -43.61
CA ASP A 125 26.99 -12.89 -44.97
C ASP A 125 27.86 -12.13 -45.98
N GLU A 126 28.22 -10.88 -45.71
CA GLU A 126 29.11 -10.09 -46.52
C GLU A 126 30.51 -10.70 -46.59
N PHE A 127 31.06 -11.12 -45.48
CA PHE A 127 32.34 -11.80 -45.41
C PHE A 127 32.35 -13.06 -46.22
N ASN A 128 31.34 -13.90 -46.09
CA ASN A 128 31.20 -15.14 -46.86
C ASN A 128 31.06 -14.86 -48.38
N THR A 129 30.32 -13.84 -48.75
CA THR A 129 30.18 -13.41 -50.16
C THR A 129 31.50 -13.00 -50.75
N VAL A 130 32.28 -12.14 -50.05
CA VAL A 130 33.60 -11.71 -50.46
C VAL A 130 34.55 -12.88 -50.59
N ARG A 131 34.56 -13.80 -49.60
CA ARG A 131 35.40 -14.98 -49.60
C ARG A 131 35.05 -15.92 -50.79
N TYR A 132 33.77 -16.09 -51.09
CA TYR A 132 33.32 -16.88 -52.24
C TYR A 132 33.76 -16.26 -53.57
N ARG A 133 33.68 -14.95 -53.71
CA ARG A 133 34.12 -14.23 -54.93
C ARG A 133 35.63 -14.32 -55.15
N ARG A 134 36.42 -14.40 -54.08
CA ARG A 134 37.88 -14.49 -54.15
C ARG A 134 38.38 -15.95 -54.32
N GLY A 135 37.58 -16.88 -54.02
CA GLY A 135 37.90 -18.28 -54.17
C GLY A 135 37.61 -18.78 -55.56
#